data_93a51ebffad64f85e081ef463c37e4fa
#
_entry.id   93a51ebffad64f85e081ef463c37e4fa
#
_cell.length_a   1.000
_cell.length_b   1.000
_cell.length_c   1.000
_cell.angle_alpha   90.00
_cell.angle_beta   90.00
_cell.angle_gamma   90.00
#
_symmetry.space_group_name_H-M   'P 1'
#
loop_
_entity.id
_entity.type
_entity.pdbx_description
1 polymer ?
#
loop_
_entity_poly.entity_id
_entity_poly.type
_entity_poly.pdbx_seq_one_letter_code
_entity_poly.pdbx_strand_id
1 'polypeptide(L)'
;VAHLVVVSFRLGGTDGVSIEAAKWQRAFETLGHVVTTVAGEGVCDVALPGLAIDASNAPTLREMRGALGDADLVVVENLASLPLNVGARDVLYQALARRRALFHHHDLAWQREHLAHLGAPLDADTWRHVAINQLSVDELRERGIEAELVYNSFDCDPPPGNRDDTRRAL
;
A
#
# COMPACT_ATOMS: atom_id res chain seq x y z
N VAL A 1 -17.57 3.09 13.74
CA VAL A 1 -17.01 2.02 12.91
C VAL A 1 -16.94 2.53 11.48
N ALA A 2 -15.77 2.47 10.86
CA ALA A 2 -15.56 2.81 9.45
C ALA A 2 -15.16 1.55 8.68
N HIS A 3 -15.46 1.50 7.40
CA HIS A 3 -14.96 0.48 6.49
C HIS A 3 -13.71 1.03 5.77
N LEU A 4 -12.58 0.34 5.93
CA LEU A 4 -11.33 0.66 5.27
C LEU A 4 -10.98 -0.41 4.23
N VAL A 5 -10.39 0.02 3.12
CA VAL A 5 -9.82 -0.89 2.13
C VAL A 5 -8.32 -0.67 2.06
N VAL A 6 -7.54 -1.73 2.22
CA VAL A 6 -6.09 -1.73 2.01
C VAL A 6 -5.81 -2.32 0.62
N VAL A 7 -5.17 -1.55 -0.26
CA VAL A 7 -4.90 -1.95 -1.64
C VAL A 7 -3.40 -1.94 -1.94
N SER A 8 -2.91 -3.02 -2.57
CA SER A 8 -1.51 -3.18 -2.97
C SER A 8 -1.37 -4.02 -4.25
N PHE A 9 -0.17 -4.06 -4.82
CA PHE A 9 0.17 -5.04 -5.85
C PHE A 9 0.05 -6.48 -5.34
N ARG A 10 0.55 -6.71 -4.12
CA ARG A 10 0.64 -8.00 -3.45
C ARG A 10 0.45 -7.82 -1.94
N LEU A 11 -0.24 -8.76 -1.31
CA LEU A 11 -0.43 -8.84 0.15
C LEU A 11 -0.26 -10.28 0.65
N GLY A 12 -0.11 -10.42 1.95
CA GLY A 12 0.00 -11.73 2.61
C GLY A 12 1.32 -12.46 2.37
N GLY A 13 2.32 -11.78 1.81
CA GLY A 13 3.67 -12.29 1.64
C GLY A 13 4.59 -12.01 2.83
N THR A 14 5.87 -12.36 2.67
CA THR A 14 6.96 -12.11 3.63
C THR A 14 7.79 -10.88 3.28
N ASP A 15 7.40 -10.12 2.27
CA ASP A 15 8.04 -8.86 1.92
C ASP A 15 7.64 -7.74 2.88
N GLY A 16 8.47 -6.68 2.94
CA GLY A 16 8.29 -5.60 3.90
C GLY A 16 6.93 -4.88 3.80
N VAL A 17 6.41 -4.68 2.59
CA VAL A 17 5.12 -4.02 2.36
C VAL A 17 3.98 -4.90 2.89
N SER A 18 3.98 -6.20 2.55
CA SER A 18 2.96 -7.16 3.03
C SER A 18 2.95 -7.27 4.56
N ILE A 19 4.14 -7.31 5.19
CA ILE A 19 4.26 -7.38 6.65
C ILE A 19 3.70 -6.12 7.30
N GLU A 20 4.04 -4.95 6.79
CA GLU A 20 3.61 -3.68 7.36
C GLU A 20 2.11 -3.44 7.13
N ALA A 21 1.59 -3.74 5.94
CA ALA A 21 0.16 -3.69 5.65
C ALA A 21 -0.66 -4.55 6.61
N ALA A 22 -0.18 -5.76 6.95
CA ALA A 22 -0.84 -6.63 7.93
C ALA A 22 -0.82 -6.04 9.35
N LYS A 23 0.20 -5.27 9.74
CA LYS A 23 0.23 -4.57 11.03
C LYS A 23 -0.76 -3.41 11.05
N TRP A 24 -0.84 -2.63 9.98
CA TRP A 24 -1.81 -1.55 9.83
C TRP A 24 -3.23 -2.09 9.84
N GLN A 25 -3.50 -3.19 9.13
CA GLN A 25 -4.80 -3.87 9.18
C GLN A 25 -5.19 -4.20 10.63
N ARG A 26 -4.31 -4.90 11.37
CA ARG A 26 -4.56 -5.26 12.77
C ARG A 26 -4.77 -4.03 13.65
N ALA A 27 -4.03 -2.95 13.43
CA ALA A 27 -4.20 -1.72 14.18
C ALA A 27 -5.59 -1.10 13.95
N PHE A 28 -6.05 -1.02 12.71
CA PHE A 28 -7.39 -0.52 12.38
C PHE A 28 -8.48 -1.41 12.96
N GLU A 29 -8.35 -2.74 12.88
CA GLU A 29 -9.29 -3.70 13.48
C GLU A 29 -9.35 -3.55 15.00
N THR A 30 -8.19 -3.34 15.66
CA THR A 30 -8.11 -3.08 17.11
C THR A 30 -8.81 -1.77 17.50
N LEU A 31 -8.80 -0.78 16.62
CA LEU A 31 -9.55 0.47 16.79
C LEU A 31 -11.05 0.32 16.50
N GLY A 32 -11.52 -0.87 16.15
CA GLY A 32 -12.93 -1.18 15.93
C GLY A 32 -13.42 -0.90 14.50
N HIS A 33 -12.51 -0.77 13.54
CA HIS A 33 -12.86 -0.61 12.13
C HIS A 33 -12.98 -1.97 11.43
N VAL A 34 -13.69 -1.99 10.30
CA VAL A 34 -13.74 -3.13 9.38
C VAL A 34 -12.71 -2.89 8.28
N VAL A 35 -11.85 -3.87 8.02
CA VAL A 35 -10.81 -3.76 6.98
C VAL A 35 -11.04 -4.85 5.93
N THR A 36 -11.00 -4.46 4.65
CA THR A 36 -10.99 -5.36 3.50
C THR A 36 -9.69 -5.17 2.74
N THR A 37 -9.03 -6.26 2.39
CA THR A 37 -7.77 -6.23 1.64
C THR A 37 -8.02 -6.52 0.16
N VAL A 38 -7.36 -5.75 -0.72
CA VAL A 38 -7.44 -5.88 -2.19
C VAL A 38 -6.03 -5.99 -2.75
N ALA A 39 -5.74 -7.03 -3.52
CA ALA A 39 -4.42 -7.17 -4.13
C ALA A 39 -4.47 -7.89 -5.49
N GLY A 40 -3.41 -7.68 -6.28
CA GLY A 40 -3.19 -8.41 -7.53
C GLY A 40 -2.76 -9.85 -7.29
N GLU A 41 -1.97 -10.06 -6.23
CA GLU A 41 -1.39 -11.34 -5.86
C GLU A 41 -1.38 -11.56 -4.35
N GLY A 42 -1.19 -12.83 -3.95
CA GLY A 42 -1.02 -13.23 -2.57
C GLY A 42 -2.33 -13.51 -1.85
N VAL A 43 -2.35 -13.32 -0.54
CA VAL A 43 -3.52 -13.60 0.31
C VAL A 43 -4.25 -12.28 0.61
N CYS A 44 -5.46 -12.15 0.11
CA CYS A 44 -6.30 -10.96 0.29
C CYS A 44 -7.78 -11.37 0.24
N ASP A 45 -8.68 -10.48 0.69
CA ASP A 45 -10.13 -10.72 0.67
C ASP A 45 -10.70 -10.60 -0.75
N VAL A 46 -10.19 -9.64 -1.53
CA VAL A 46 -10.63 -9.39 -2.91
C VAL A 46 -9.42 -9.46 -3.84
N ALA A 47 -9.38 -10.49 -4.67
CA ALA A 47 -8.35 -10.61 -5.70
C ALA A 47 -8.71 -9.72 -6.91
N LEU A 48 -7.78 -8.86 -7.31
CA LEU A 48 -7.87 -8.03 -8.51
C LEU A 48 -6.58 -8.20 -9.34
N PRO A 49 -6.48 -9.28 -10.15
CA PRO A 49 -5.23 -9.68 -10.81
C PRO A 49 -4.56 -8.58 -11.66
N GLY A 50 -5.34 -7.66 -12.21
CA GLY A 50 -4.80 -6.52 -12.95
C GLY A 50 -3.96 -5.54 -12.11
N LEU A 51 -3.94 -5.67 -10.78
CA LEU A 51 -3.03 -4.94 -9.89
C LEU A 51 -1.63 -5.54 -9.84
N ALA A 52 -1.46 -6.82 -10.14
CA ALA A 52 -0.17 -7.49 -10.07
C ALA A 52 0.90 -6.74 -10.88
N ILE A 53 2.16 -6.83 -10.45
CA ILE A 53 3.27 -6.11 -11.08
C ILE A 53 3.47 -6.56 -12.52
N ASP A 54 3.30 -7.85 -12.78
CA ASP A 54 3.48 -8.49 -14.09
C ASP A 54 2.15 -8.73 -14.83
N ALA A 55 1.05 -8.11 -14.38
CA ALA A 55 -0.23 -8.24 -15.04
C ALA A 55 -0.17 -7.76 -16.48
N SER A 56 -0.67 -8.58 -17.40
CA SER A 56 -0.73 -8.25 -18.83
C SER A 56 -1.61 -7.04 -19.14
N ASN A 57 -2.62 -6.79 -18.30
CA ASN A 57 -3.53 -5.68 -18.43
C ASN A 57 -3.85 -5.09 -17.05
N ALA A 58 -3.88 -3.77 -16.97
CA ALA A 58 -4.40 -3.09 -15.79
C ALA A 58 -5.89 -3.39 -15.58
N PRO A 59 -6.40 -3.29 -14.34
CA PRO A 59 -7.84 -3.44 -14.11
C PRO A 59 -8.61 -2.31 -14.80
N THR A 60 -9.83 -2.59 -15.20
CA THR A 60 -10.74 -1.53 -15.63
C THR A 60 -11.16 -0.65 -14.46
N LEU A 61 -11.57 0.59 -14.74
CA LEU A 61 -12.09 1.49 -13.71
C LEU A 61 -13.29 0.90 -12.97
N ARG A 62 -14.14 0.11 -13.64
CA ARG A 62 -15.27 -0.58 -13.04
C ARG A 62 -14.84 -1.65 -12.05
N GLU A 63 -13.85 -2.46 -12.42
CA GLU A 63 -13.30 -3.51 -11.54
C GLU A 63 -12.63 -2.88 -10.32
N MET A 64 -11.80 -1.85 -10.53
CA MET A 64 -11.17 -1.12 -9.43
C MET A 64 -12.20 -0.52 -8.47
N ARG A 65 -13.22 0.18 -8.98
CA ARG A 65 -14.29 0.74 -8.15
C ARG A 65 -15.09 -0.35 -7.43
N GLY A 66 -15.34 -1.47 -8.09
CA GLY A 66 -16.01 -2.62 -7.47
C GLY A 66 -15.20 -3.22 -6.32
N ALA A 67 -13.90 -3.38 -6.52
CA ALA A 67 -12.99 -3.91 -5.48
C ALA A 67 -12.85 -2.94 -4.28
N LEU A 68 -12.83 -1.64 -4.52
CA LEU A 68 -12.78 -0.63 -3.45
C LEU A 68 -14.12 -0.43 -2.73
N GLY A 69 -15.24 -0.88 -3.33
CA GLY A 69 -16.58 -0.79 -2.73
C GLY A 69 -16.93 0.61 -2.22
N ASP A 70 -17.67 0.68 -1.12
CA ASP A 70 -18.09 1.92 -0.44
C ASP A 70 -17.19 2.27 0.75
N ALA A 71 -15.89 1.96 0.66
CA ALA A 71 -14.93 2.24 1.74
C ALA A 71 -14.94 3.73 2.14
N ASP A 72 -14.94 3.99 3.44
CA ASP A 72 -14.82 5.33 4.03
C ASP A 72 -13.41 5.89 3.82
N LEU A 73 -12.40 5.01 3.77
CA LEU A 73 -10.99 5.32 3.52
C LEU A 73 -10.33 4.21 2.71
N VAL A 74 -9.53 4.57 1.72
CA VAL A 74 -8.68 3.64 0.99
C VAL A 74 -7.22 3.87 1.40
N VAL A 75 -6.56 2.83 1.91
CA VAL A 75 -5.13 2.83 2.23
C VAL A 75 -4.39 2.20 1.06
N VAL A 76 -3.49 2.95 0.46
CA VAL A 76 -2.74 2.56 -0.75
C VAL A 76 -1.30 2.23 -0.35
N GLU A 77 -0.96 0.96 -0.39
CA GLU A 77 0.36 0.46 0.00
C GLU A 77 1.31 0.46 -1.20
N ASN A 78 2.24 1.42 -1.22
CA ASN A 78 3.36 1.55 -2.17
C ASN A 78 2.99 1.66 -3.68
N LEU A 79 1.75 1.45 -4.07
CA LEU A 79 1.28 1.33 -5.45
C LEU A 79 1.43 2.64 -6.24
N ALA A 80 1.39 3.77 -5.56
CA ALA A 80 1.51 5.09 -6.17
C ALA A 80 2.96 5.60 -6.19
N SER A 81 3.74 5.33 -5.15
CA SER A 81 5.10 5.85 -4.99
C SER A 81 6.17 5.04 -5.70
N LEU A 82 5.92 3.73 -5.85
CA LEU A 82 6.74 2.82 -6.65
C LEU A 82 5.84 2.11 -7.68
N PRO A 83 5.39 2.81 -8.73
CA PRO A 83 4.35 2.31 -9.62
C PRO A 83 4.90 1.29 -10.63
N LEU A 84 5.20 0.09 -10.15
CA LEU A 84 5.71 -1.02 -10.96
C LEU A 84 4.67 -1.51 -11.99
N ASN A 85 3.39 -1.20 -11.80
CA ASN A 85 2.31 -1.32 -12.78
C ASN A 85 1.66 0.05 -12.97
N VAL A 86 2.16 0.83 -13.92
CA VAL A 86 1.72 2.21 -14.20
C VAL A 86 0.24 2.27 -14.58
N GLY A 87 -0.24 1.31 -15.37
CA GLY A 87 -1.65 1.25 -15.76
C GLY A 87 -2.58 1.07 -14.55
N ALA A 88 -2.22 0.19 -13.63
CA ALA A 88 -2.98 -0.03 -12.39
C ALA A 88 -2.99 1.23 -11.50
N ARG A 89 -1.83 1.92 -11.36
CA ARG A 89 -1.75 3.21 -10.67
C ARG A 89 -2.70 4.25 -11.26
N ASP A 90 -2.69 4.41 -12.56
CA ASP A 90 -3.49 5.44 -13.25
C ASP A 90 -5.00 5.17 -13.12
N VAL A 91 -5.40 3.91 -13.17
CA VAL A 91 -6.79 3.50 -12.89
C VAL A 91 -7.16 3.70 -11.43
N LEU A 92 -6.24 3.43 -10.50
CA LEU A 92 -6.44 3.69 -9.07
C LEU A 92 -6.70 5.18 -8.81
N TYR A 93 -5.89 6.09 -9.36
CA TYR A 93 -6.12 7.53 -9.21
C TYR A 93 -7.50 7.96 -9.70
N GLN A 94 -7.97 7.42 -10.84
CA GLN A 94 -9.32 7.69 -11.35
C GLN A 94 -10.42 7.14 -10.41
N ALA A 95 -10.19 5.97 -9.81
CA ALA A 95 -11.12 5.38 -8.87
C ALA A 95 -11.17 6.14 -7.53
N LEU A 96 -10.06 6.76 -7.13
CA LEU A 96 -9.94 7.56 -5.90
C LEU A 96 -10.39 9.00 -6.05
N ALA A 97 -10.74 9.47 -7.26
CA ALA A 97 -11.23 10.82 -7.47
C ALA A 97 -12.40 11.13 -6.52
N ARG A 98 -12.25 12.17 -5.68
CA ARG A 98 -13.21 12.61 -4.65
C ARG A 98 -13.41 11.62 -3.48
N ARG A 99 -12.57 10.61 -3.35
CA ARG A 99 -12.57 9.68 -2.19
C ARG A 99 -11.46 10.05 -1.23
N ARG A 100 -11.62 9.68 0.03
CA ARG A 100 -10.54 9.77 1.01
C ARG A 100 -9.55 8.64 0.75
N ALA A 101 -8.27 8.98 0.68
CA ALA A 101 -7.19 8.00 0.55
C ALA A 101 -6.01 8.36 1.44
N LEU A 102 -5.32 7.34 1.92
CA LEU A 102 -4.06 7.43 2.63
C LEU A 102 -3.02 6.66 1.83
N PHE A 103 -2.02 7.34 1.32
CA PHE A 103 -0.91 6.73 0.59
C PHE A 103 0.23 6.43 1.55
N HIS A 104 0.54 5.15 1.72
CA HIS A 104 1.64 4.69 2.55
C HIS A 104 2.85 4.35 1.68
N HIS A 105 3.90 5.16 1.80
CA HIS A 105 5.09 5.11 0.97
C HIS A 105 6.22 4.36 1.67
N HIS A 106 6.56 3.18 1.15
CA HIS A 106 7.72 2.41 1.60
C HIS A 106 8.94 2.72 0.76
N ASP A 107 8.75 2.84 -0.56
CA ASP A 107 9.79 3.17 -1.54
C ASP A 107 9.30 4.32 -2.43
N LEU A 108 10.23 5.14 -2.88
CA LEU A 108 9.96 6.22 -3.83
C LEU A 108 10.68 5.93 -5.16
N ALA A 109 9.97 6.07 -6.27
CA ALA A 109 10.48 5.68 -7.58
C ALA A 109 11.82 6.36 -7.92
N TRP A 110 11.97 7.64 -7.60
CA TRP A 110 13.18 8.40 -7.89
C TRP A 110 14.41 8.04 -7.04
N GLN A 111 14.23 7.29 -5.95
CA GLN A 111 15.35 6.72 -5.17
C GLN A 111 16.04 5.58 -5.92
N ARG A 112 15.49 5.17 -7.06
CA ARG A 112 16.05 4.15 -7.96
C ARG A 112 16.22 4.76 -9.34
N GLU A 113 17.47 4.91 -9.80
CA GLU A 113 17.82 5.58 -11.05
C GLU A 113 16.96 5.13 -12.24
N HIS A 114 16.78 3.82 -12.41
CA HIS A 114 16.01 3.25 -13.53
C HIS A 114 14.50 3.49 -13.41
N LEU A 115 13.98 3.90 -12.25
CA LEU A 115 12.56 4.19 -12.01
C LEU A 115 12.28 5.70 -11.84
N ALA A 116 13.32 6.54 -11.81
CA ALA A 116 13.18 7.97 -11.56
C ALA A 116 12.27 8.68 -12.58
N HIS A 117 12.17 8.13 -13.78
CA HIS A 117 11.29 8.64 -14.85
C HIS A 117 9.78 8.50 -14.54
N LEU A 118 9.40 7.68 -13.56
CA LEU A 118 7.99 7.47 -13.17
C LEU A 118 7.39 8.64 -12.36
N GLY A 119 8.25 9.55 -11.91
CA GLY A 119 7.84 10.79 -11.22
C GLY A 119 7.29 10.58 -9.81
N ALA A 120 6.77 11.66 -9.25
CA ALA A 120 6.15 11.67 -7.94
C ALA A 120 4.69 11.15 -7.99
N PRO A 121 4.14 10.63 -6.88
CA PRO A 121 2.71 10.36 -6.79
C PRO A 121 1.90 11.64 -6.98
N LEU A 122 0.64 11.48 -7.39
CA LEU A 122 -0.30 12.61 -7.41
C LEU A 122 -0.79 12.90 -5.99
N ASP A 123 -1.27 14.13 -5.80
CA ASP A 123 -1.91 14.58 -4.57
C ASP A 123 -3.28 15.21 -4.85
N ALA A 124 -4.14 15.26 -3.84
CA ALA A 124 -5.44 15.90 -3.86
C ALA A 124 -5.91 16.27 -2.45
N ASP A 125 -6.80 17.23 -2.31
CA ASP A 125 -7.28 17.74 -1.01
C ASP A 125 -7.82 16.67 -0.07
N THR A 126 -8.37 15.58 -0.62
CA THR A 126 -8.94 14.45 0.14
C THR A 126 -7.94 13.34 0.44
N TRP A 127 -6.69 13.49 -0.02
CA TRP A 127 -5.64 12.50 0.16
C TRP A 127 -4.68 12.91 1.28
N ARG A 128 -4.05 11.91 1.88
CA ARG A 128 -2.98 12.08 2.87
C ARG A 128 -1.85 11.14 2.51
N HIS A 129 -0.64 11.56 2.83
CA HIS A 129 0.57 10.79 2.55
C HIS A 129 1.32 10.52 3.83
N VAL A 130 1.80 9.30 4.00
CA VAL A 130 2.73 8.90 5.07
C VAL A 130 3.91 8.19 4.46
N ALA A 131 5.09 8.35 5.04
CA ALA A 131 6.30 7.68 4.61
C ALA A 131 7.02 7.05 5.82
N ILE A 132 7.74 5.95 5.57
CA ILE A 132 8.34 5.13 6.61
C ILE A 132 9.66 5.67 7.16
N ASN A 133 10.21 6.74 6.59
CA ASN A 133 11.46 7.36 7.03
C ASN A 133 11.49 8.86 6.70
N GLN A 134 12.34 9.60 7.42
CA GLN A 134 12.46 11.04 7.29
C GLN A 134 12.95 11.48 5.91
N LEU A 135 13.89 10.75 5.31
CA LEU A 135 14.39 11.07 3.97
C LEU A 135 13.24 11.10 2.95
N SER A 136 12.38 10.10 2.97
CA SER A 136 11.23 10.04 2.06
C SER A 136 10.22 11.17 2.31
N VAL A 137 10.01 11.58 3.58
CA VAL A 137 9.16 12.74 3.90
C VAL A 137 9.76 14.02 3.31
N ASP A 138 11.06 14.23 3.48
CA ASP A 138 11.74 15.44 2.98
C ASP A 138 11.73 15.48 1.44
N GLU A 139 12.00 14.36 0.79
CA GLU A 139 11.97 14.25 -0.68
C GLU A 139 10.57 14.41 -1.29
N LEU A 140 9.50 13.95 -0.60
CA LEU A 140 8.12 14.20 -0.99
C LEU A 140 7.80 15.69 -0.88
N ARG A 141 8.20 16.34 0.23
CA ARG A 141 8.00 17.78 0.45
C ARG A 141 8.71 18.62 -0.61
N GLU A 142 9.93 18.27 -1.02
CA GLU A 142 10.64 18.93 -2.12
C GLU A 142 9.87 18.87 -3.44
N ARG A 143 8.96 17.90 -3.59
CA ARG A 143 8.08 17.72 -4.76
C ARG A 143 6.67 18.25 -4.55
N GLY A 144 6.45 19.00 -3.47
CA GLY A 144 5.17 19.65 -3.15
C GLY A 144 4.13 18.71 -2.54
N ILE A 145 4.53 17.55 -2.04
CA ILE A 145 3.63 16.59 -1.38
C ILE A 145 3.93 16.58 0.13
N GLU A 146 2.97 17.04 0.91
CA GLU A 146 3.07 16.97 2.38
C GLU A 146 2.83 15.53 2.83
N ALA A 147 3.79 14.97 3.57
CA ALA A 147 3.71 13.63 4.12
C ALA A 147 4.05 13.63 5.61
N GLU A 148 3.38 12.77 6.36
CA GLU A 148 3.69 12.52 7.77
C GLU A 148 4.65 11.35 7.91
N LEU A 149 5.48 11.39 8.96
CA LEU A 149 6.43 10.33 9.27
C LEU A 149 5.76 9.27 10.14
N VAL A 150 5.66 8.04 9.64
CA VAL A 150 5.20 6.88 10.41
C VAL A 150 6.20 5.74 10.16
N TYR A 151 7.08 5.51 11.15
CA TYR A 151 8.06 4.43 11.06
C TYR A 151 7.39 3.06 11.07
N ASN A 152 7.99 2.11 10.35
CA ASN A 152 7.62 0.71 10.47
C ASN A 152 7.79 0.23 11.92
N SER A 153 6.81 -0.48 12.42
CA SER A 153 6.82 -1.00 13.79
C SER A 153 7.53 -2.35 13.86
N PHE A 154 8.18 -2.60 14.99
CA PHE A 154 8.83 -3.89 15.28
C PHE A 154 8.37 -4.39 16.64
N ASP A 155 8.17 -5.70 16.75
CA ASP A 155 7.98 -6.34 18.04
C ASP A 155 9.35 -6.44 18.72
N CYS A 156 9.50 -5.73 19.85
CA CYS A 156 10.74 -5.72 20.61
C CYS A 156 10.90 -6.94 21.51
N ASP A 157 9.80 -7.66 21.79
CA ASP A 157 9.77 -8.88 22.60
C ASP A 157 9.16 -10.05 21.82
N PRO A 158 9.75 -10.49 20.71
CA PRO A 158 9.24 -11.63 19.96
C PRO A 158 9.30 -12.89 20.85
N PRO A 159 8.30 -13.79 20.75
CA PRO A 159 8.36 -15.05 21.46
C PRO A 159 9.64 -15.78 21.09
N PRO A 160 10.28 -16.51 22.03
CA PRO A 160 11.52 -17.22 21.77
C PRO A 160 11.29 -18.21 20.64
N GLY A 161 11.93 -17.95 19.50
CA GLY A 161 11.90 -18.82 18.33
C GLY A 161 12.77 -20.06 18.57
N ASN A 162 12.30 -21.23 18.16
CA ASN A 162 13.14 -22.42 18.11
C ASN A 162 13.90 -22.44 16.79
N ARG A 163 15.22 -22.22 16.85
CA ARG A 163 16.10 -22.17 15.67
C ARG A 163 16.06 -23.48 14.88
N ASP A 164 15.92 -24.62 15.55
CA ASP A 164 15.92 -25.92 14.90
C ASP A 164 14.61 -26.20 14.17
N ASP A 165 13.48 -25.73 14.70
CA ASP A 165 12.17 -25.83 14.02
C ASP A 165 12.12 -24.94 12.80
N THR A 166 12.68 -23.72 12.87
CA THR A 166 12.80 -22.82 11.72
C THR A 166 13.67 -23.41 10.61
N ARG A 167 14.79 -24.07 10.96
CA ARG A 167 15.65 -24.73 9.97
C ARG A 167 15.01 -25.95 9.31
N ARG A 168 14.08 -26.63 9.98
CA ARG A 168 13.35 -27.77 9.39
C ARG A 168 12.21 -27.34 8.48
N ALA A 169 11.72 -26.11 8.65
CA ALA A 169 10.62 -25.56 7.86
C ALA A 169 11.09 -24.86 6.57
N LEU A 170 12.41 -24.63 6.40
CA LEU A 170 13.07 -24.10 5.22
C LEU A 170 13.66 -25.22 4.36
#